data_681092b6dae228356c178ac095d9a286
#
_entry.id   681092b6dae228356c178ac095d9a286
#
_cell.length_a   1.000
_cell.length_b   1.000
_cell.length_c   1.000
_cell.angle_alpha   90.00
_cell.angle_beta   90.00
_cell.angle_gamma   90.00
#
_symmetry.space_group_name_H-M   'P 1'
#
loop_
_entity.id
_entity.type
_entity.pdbx_description
1 polymer ?
#
loop_
_entity_poly.entity_id
_entity_poly.type
_entity_poly.pdbx_seq_one_letter_code
_entity_poly.pdbx_strand_id
1 'polypeptide(L)'
;MKVKTLTCLAALALLAALAPLAIAQVQTDHGNPRYSVVNLGVPLGGSVSSDNGINDLGWSAGVSNLTGDATAHAVLWILAWPIDLGTLGGPNSAVAWPGLNNAGEVVGISDTPNMDPYGETWSCGAFLPPSHSGHTCVGFKWEFGRMTALPTLGGNNGFATSVNDRGQVAGWAENTVHDPTCVAPQVLQFEAVIWGPGENQIQQLQPYGNDPDSSATGINDRGQVVGISGICQNAVGNQSATHALLWQDGAPMNLGNLGGTAWNTPMAISDPGVIVGFSDLTGDQGGANPNFHGFLWVRPGPMQDLGTLPGDAISEALGVNSQNQIVGVSYASGFANPRAFLYQNGSMFDLNTLAPNSPVYLQVGGDINDEGVIAGQGCVPADCAAGTSYVSFLAVPSGDGKYQVSVTGTASDSSAQATAGTPAPHPLSQRLAFGKLVRGSALPQ
;
A
#
# COMPACT_ATOMS: atom_id res chain seq x y z
N MET A 1 97.21 -9.37 -24.78
CA MET A 1 96.61 -8.46 -23.84
C MET A 1 95.18 -8.10 -24.26
N LYS A 2 94.19 -8.31 -23.38
CA LYS A 2 92.79 -8.02 -23.48
C LYS A 2 91.96 -8.84 -24.46
N VAL A 3 91.43 -9.95 -23.90
CA VAL A 3 90.35 -10.76 -24.37
C VAL A 3 89.05 -9.95 -24.22
N LYS A 4 88.22 -9.92 -25.28
CA LYS A 4 86.83 -9.49 -25.16
C LYS A 4 85.92 -10.70 -25.45
N THR A 5 85.36 -11.24 -24.42
CA THR A 5 84.32 -12.24 -24.45
C THR A 5 83.01 -11.65 -24.97
N LEU A 6 82.45 -12.22 -26.02
CA LEU A 6 81.16 -11.91 -26.58
C LEU A 6 80.20 -12.94 -26.07
N THR A 7 79.28 -12.53 -25.17
CA THR A 7 78.20 -13.38 -24.66
C THR A 7 77.00 -13.23 -25.58
N CYS A 8 76.60 -14.28 -26.28
CA CYS A 8 75.34 -14.39 -26.97
C CYS A 8 74.21 -14.65 -25.93
N LEU A 9 73.31 -13.75 -25.81
CA LEU A 9 72.01 -13.96 -25.12
C LEU A 9 70.97 -14.48 -26.14
N ALA A 10 70.62 -15.71 -25.99
CA ALA A 10 69.47 -16.31 -26.69
C ALA A 10 68.21 -15.92 -25.93
N ALA A 11 67.35 -15.09 -26.52
CA ALA A 11 66.07 -14.78 -26.02
C ALA A 11 65.07 -15.87 -26.44
N LEU A 12 64.67 -16.75 -25.51
CA LEU A 12 63.51 -17.61 -25.66
C LEU A 12 62.23 -16.79 -25.46
N ALA A 13 61.52 -16.52 -26.54
CA ALA A 13 60.17 -15.98 -26.49
C ALA A 13 59.18 -17.13 -26.14
N LEU A 14 58.74 -17.19 -24.90
CA LEU A 14 57.60 -18.01 -24.50
C LEU A 14 56.31 -17.23 -24.90
N LEU A 15 55.69 -17.68 -26.00
CA LEU A 15 54.30 -17.32 -26.29
C LEU A 15 53.38 -18.08 -25.32
N ALA A 16 53.00 -17.45 -24.21
CA ALA A 16 51.88 -17.92 -23.40
C ALA A 16 50.59 -17.63 -24.18
N ALA A 17 49.95 -18.63 -24.72
CA ALA A 17 48.60 -18.56 -25.25
C ALA A 17 47.66 -18.33 -24.08
N LEU A 18 47.21 -17.07 -23.87
CA LEU A 18 46.10 -16.72 -23.01
C LEU A 18 44.81 -17.20 -23.67
N ALA A 19 44.42 -18.43 -23.39
CA ALA A 19 43.04 -18.85 -23.61
C ALA A 19 42.17 -17.98 -22.64
N PRO A 20 41.11 -17.33 -23.13
CA PRO A 20 40.18 -16.71 -22.22
C PRO A 20 39.56 -17.83 -21.39
N LEU A 21 39.79 -17.83 -20.08
CA LEU A 21 39.00 -18.55 -19.11
C LEU A 21 37.58 -17.99 -19.26
N ALA A 22 36.72 -18.66 -20.02
CA ALA A 22 35.31 -18.49 -19.93
C ALA A 22 34.94 -18.88 -18.49
N ILE A 23 34.80 -17.88 -17.61
CA ILE A 23 34.12 -18.04 -16.38
C ILE A 23 32.67 -18.38 -16.81
N ALA A 24 32.36 -19.69 -16.83
CA ALA A 24 30.97 -20.09 -16.83
C ALA A 24 30.37 -19.45 -15.61
N GLN A 25 29.62 -18.35 -15.83
CA GLN A 25 28.65 -17.91 -14.84
C GLN A 25 27.77 -19.13 -14.64
N VAL A 26 27.88 -19.74 -13.47
CA VAL A 26 26.85 -20.63 -12.96
C VAL A 26 25.64 -19.71 -12.85
N GLN A 27 24.84 -19.67 -13.89
CA GLN A 27 23.51 -19.14 -13.86
C GLN A 27 22.78 -20.10 -12.91
N THR A 28 22.78 -19.78 -11.63
CA THR A 28 21.84 -20.40 -10.70
C THR A 28 20.49 -20.07 -11.31
N ASP A 29 19.86 -21.09 -11.85
CA ASP A 29 18.48 -21.05 -12.30
C ASP A 29 17.65 -20.82 -11.03
N HIS A 30 17.58 -19.56 -10.61
CA HIS A 30 16.60 -19.10 -9.65
C HIS A 30 15.29 -19.13 -10.42
N GLY A 31 14.68 -20.32 -10.48
CA GLY A 31 13.33 -20.48 -11.00
C GLY A 31 12.45 -19.38 -10.41
N ASN A 32 11.46 -18.90 -11.16
CA ASN A 32 10.53 -17.90 -10.66
C ASN A 32 10.08 -18.28 -9.26
N PRO A 33 10.01 -17.32 -8.32
CA PRO A 33 9.57 -17.60 -6.96
C PRO A 33 8.23 -18.32 -6.99
N ARG A 34 8.03 -19.26 -6.09
CA ARG A 34 6.78 -20.00 -5.95
C ARG A 34 6.14 -19.62 -4.64
N TYR A 35 4.82 -19.55 -4.63
CA TYR A 35 4.04 -19.18 -3.46
C TYR A 35 3.01 -20.24 -3.11
N SER A 36 2.82 -20.45 -1.81
CA SER A 36 1.67 -21.16 -1.23
C SER A 36 0.74 -20.13 -0.63
N VAL A 37 -0.56 -20.24 -0.90
CA VAL A 37 -1.54 -19.24 -0.46
C VAL A 37 -2.40 -19.79 0.67
N VAL A 38 -2.50 -18.99 1.74
CA VAL A 38 -3.42 -19.20 2.86
C VAL A 38 -4.60 -18.25 2.68
N ASN A 39 -5.80 -18.81 2.57
CA ASN A 39 -7.05 -18.03 2.59
C ASN A 39 -7.41 -17.69 4.04
N LEU A 40 -7.41 -16.41 4.40
CA LEU A 40 -7.76 -15.91 5.74
C LEU A 40 -9.28 -15.72 5.93
N GLY A 41 -10.05 -15.84 4.85
CA GLY A 41 -11.51 -15.72 4.85
C GLY A 41 -12.01 -14.32 5.20
N VAL A 42 -13.27 -14.25 5.66
CA VAL A 42 -13.92 -13.04 6.18
C VAL A 42 -14.27 -13.29 7.67
N PRO A 43 -13.33 -12.98 8.58
CA PRO A 43 -13.39 -13.50 9.96
C PRO A 43 -14.55 -12.94 10.80
N LEU A 44 -15.09 -11.77 10.46
CA LEU A 44 -16.19 -11.15 11.22
C LEU A 44 -17.57 -11.46 10.66
N GLY A 45 -17.66 -12.41 9.71
CA GLY A 45 -18.90 -13.01 9.26
C GLY A 45 -19.66 -12.26 8.16
N GLY A 46 -19.06 -11.22 7.58
CA GLY A 46 -19.57 -10.56 6.39
C GLY A 46 -19.13 -11.23 5.09
N SER A 47 -19.20 -10.50 3.97
CA SER A 47 -18.84 -10.99 2.64
C SER A 47 -17.48 -10.45 2.14
N VAL A 48 -16.87 -9.49 2.83
CA VAL A 48 -15.66 -8.82 2.38
C VAL A 48 -14.62 -8.69 3.48
N SER A 49 -13.38 -9.03 3.16
CA SER A 49 -12.20 -8.67 3.94
C SER A 49 -11.04 -8.26 3.02
N SER A 50 -10.12 -7.47 3.54
CA SER A 50 -8.89 -7.05 2.87
C SER A 50 -7.75 -7.03 3.86
N ASP A 51 -6.59 -7.52 3.46
CA ASP A 51 -5.36 -7.48 4.24
C ASP A 51 -4.40 -6.49 3.57
N ASN A 52 -3.93 -5.49 4.33
CA ASN A 52 -3.26 -4.33 3.77
C ASN A 52 -1.88 -4.04 4.35
N GLY A 53 -1.51 -4.68 5.45
CA GLY A 53 -0.21 -4.53 6.09
C GLY A 53 0.30 -5.84 6.67
N ILE A 54 1.61 -6.07 6.62
CA ILE A 54 2.25 -7.27 7.18
C ILE A 54 3.58 -6.89 7.82
N ASN A 55 3.90 -7.48 8.97
CA ASN A 55 5.20 -7.33 9.63
C ASN A 55 6.11 -8.56 9.42
N ASP A 56 7.37 -8.47 9.87
CA ASP A 56 8.34 -9.56 9.72
C ASP A 56 8.07 -10.78 10.61
N LEU A 57 7.15 -10.66 11.57
CA LEU A 57 6.65 -11.80 12.33
C LEU A 57 5.58 -12.59 11.59
N GLY A 58 5.15 -12.12 10.40
CA GLY A 58 4.06 -12.70 9.63
C GLY A 58 2.68 -12.39 10.21
N TRP A 59 2.57 -11.38 11.10
CA TRP A 59 1.29 -10.84 11.50
C TRP A 59 0.82 -9.89 10.41
N SER A 60 -0.48 -9.85 10.18
CA SER A 60 -1.03 -8.97 9.16
C SER A 60 -2.27 -8.22 9.64
N ALA A 61 -2.55 -7.07 9.04
CA ALA A 61 -3.64 -6.21 9.48
C ALA A 61 -4.42 -5.64 8.30
N GLY A 62 -5.74 -5.52 8.49
CA GLY A 62 -6.63 -5.06 7.44
C GLY A 62 -8.02 -4.72 7.96
N VAL A 63 -9.03 -5.11 7.21
CA VAL A 63 -10.43 -4.85 7.51
C VAL A 63 -11.29 -6.06 7.18
N SER A 64 -12.35 -6.27 7.95
CA SER A 64 -13.38 -7.27 7.66
C SER A 64 -14.77 -6.70 7.94
N ASN A 65 -15.69 -6.94 7.00
CA ASN A 65 -17.09 -6.66 7.23
C ASN A 65 -17.65 -7.58 8.32
N LEU A 66 -18.57 -7.05 9.12
CA LEU A 66 -19.32 -7.81 10.08
C LEU A 66 -20.53 -8.51 9.39
N THR A 67 -21.14 -9.45 10.10
CA THR A 67 -22.34 -10.13 9.62
C THR A 67 -23.40 -9.13 9.14
N GLY A 68 -23.84 -9.30 7.89
CA GLY A 68 -24.83 -8.42 7.24
C GLY A 68 -24.23 -7.24 6.48
N ASP A 69 -22.90 -7.09 6.45
CA ASP A 69 -22.15 -6.11 5.63
C ASP A 69 -22.53 -4.64 5.83
N ALA A 70 -23.18 -4.30 6.95
CA ALA A 70 -23.56 -2.92 7.26
C ALA A 70 -22.42 -2.11 7.91
N THR A 71 -21.48 -2.78 8.55
CA THR A 71 -20.33 -2.22 9.25
C THR A 71 -19.08 -3.06 9.02
N ALA A 72 -17.91 -2.48 9.24
CA ALA A 72 -16.63 -3.16 9.13
C ALA A 72 -15.68 -2.74 10.25
N HIS A 73 -14.88 -3.68 10.73
CA HIS A 73 -13.87 -3.42 11.75
C HIS A 73 -12.46 -3.72 11.24
N ALA A 74 -11.50 -2.99 11.77
CA ALA A 74 -10.08 -3.31 11.67
C ALA A 74 -9.82 -4.70 12.29
N VAL A 75 -9.00 -5.52 11.63
CA VAL A 75 -8.63 -6.86 12.07
C VAL A 75 -7.11 -6.99 12.07
N LEU A 76 -6.57 -7.65 13.09
CA LEU A 76 -5.20 -8.14 13.15
C LEU A 76 -5.21 -9.66 13.07
N TRP A 77 -4.47 -10.25 12.14
CA TRP A 77 -4.23 -11.70 12.07
C TRP A 77 -2.88 -12.05 12.68
N ILE A 78 -2.89 -12.83 13.74
CA ILE A 78 -1.68 -13.41 14.34
C ILE A 78 -1.59 -14.86 13.90
N LEU A 79 -0.65 -15.19 13.02
CA LEU A 79 -0.50 -16.54 12.44
C LEU A 79 -1.84 -17.08 11.89
N ALA A 80 -2.53 -16.27 11.12
CA ALA A 80 -3.86 -16.50 10.56
C ALA A 80 -5.02 -16.55 11.58
N TRP A 81 -4.78 -16.27 12.87
CA TRP A 81 -5.84 -16.16 13.89
C TRP A 81 -6.32 -14.70 13.96
N PRO A 82 -7.59 -14.40 13.62
CA PRO A 82 -8.12 -13.05 13.57
C PRO A 82 -8.44 -12.50 14.96
N ILE A 83 -8.14 -11.23 15.17
CA ILE A 83 -8.51 -10.41 16.33
C ILE A 83 -9.28 -9.20 15.82
N ASP A 84 -10.53 -9.05 16.23
CA ASP A 84 -11.31 -7.82 16.02
C ASP A 84 -10.75 -6.71 16.89
N LEU A 85 -10.31 -5.61 16.28
CA LEU A 85 -9.74 -4.48 17.00
C LEU A 85 -10.79 -3.52 17.54
N GLY A 86 -12.07 -3.69 17.16
CA GLY A 86 -13.16 -2.80 17.54
C GLY A 86 -13.08 -1.43 16.87
N THR A 87 -13.70 -0.43 17.50
CA THR A 87 -13.77 0.96 17.01
C THR A 87 -13.50 1.96 18.14
N LEU A 88 -13.40 3.24 17.80
CA LEU A 88 -13.36 4.34 18.77
C LEU A 88 -14.75 4.75 19.32
N GLY A 89 -15.77 3.90 19.11
CA GLY A 89 -17.14 4.10 19.58
C GLY A 89 -18.14 4.49 18.49
N GLY A 90 -17.69 4.69 17.26
CA GLY A 90 -18.53 4.76 16.07
C GLY A 90 -18.72 3.39 15.41
N PRO A 91 -19.37 3.32 14.24
CA PRO A 91 -19.75 2.02 13.65
C PRO A 91 -18.61 1.30 12.92
N ASN A 92 -17.57 1.99 12.44
CA ASN A 92 -16.58 1.40 11.56
C ASN A 92 -15.14 1.67 12.00
N SER A 93 -14.23 0.76 11.62
CA SER A 93 -12.79 0.96 11.65
C SER A 93 -12.11 0.16 10.54
N ALA A 94 -10.90 0.58 10.13
CA ALA A 94 -10.14 -0.10 9.09
C ALA A 94 -8.64 0.14 9.24
N VAL A 95 -7.84 -0.85 8.87
CA VAL A 95 -6.45 -0.68 8.46
C VAL A 95 -6.45 -0.69 6.94
N ALA A 96 -6.42 0.49 6.33
CA ALA A 96 -6.57 0.64 4.88
C ALA A 96 -5.23 0.82 4.15
N TRP A 97 -4.14 1.05 4.89
CA TRP A 97 -2.75 1.15 4.43
C TRP A 97 -1.86 0.20 5.23
N PRO A 98 -0.55 0.03 4.87
CA PRO A 98 0.40 -0.73 5.69
C PRO A 98 0.60 -0.10 7.08
N GLY A 99 -0.31 -0.38 7.97
CA GLY A 99 -0.40 0.20 9.32
C GLY A 99 -0.04 -0.77 10.45
N LEU A 100 1.02 -1.58 10.27
CA LEU A 100 1.47 -2.57 11.27
C LEU A 100 2.99 -2.57 11.36
N ASN A 101 3.55 -2.47 12.58
CA ASN A 101 4.98 -2.57 12.82
C ASN A 101 5.40 -3.93 13.45
N ASN A 102 6.70 -4.14 13.62
CA ASN A 102 7.25 -5.36 14.22
C ASN A 102 7.00 -5.46 15.73
N ALA A 103 6.62 -4.38 16.41
CA ALA A 103 6.18 -4.42 17.81
C ALA A 103 4.72 -4.88 17.97
N GLY A 104 3.97 -5.00 16.85
CA GLY A 104 2.55 -5.37 16.84
C GLY A 104 1.63 -4.18 17.14
N GLU A 105 2.12 -2.95 17.00
CA GLU A 105 1.29 -1.76 17.01
C GLU A 105 0.56 -1.66 15.67
N VAL A 106 -0.75 -1.43 15.72
CA VAL A 106 -1.62 -1.29 14.54
C VAL A 106 -2.17 0.12 14.49
N VAL A 107 -2.11 0.75 13.31
CA VAL A 107 -2.71 2.06 13.07
C VAL A 107 -3.69 2.02 11.91
N GLY A 108 -4.62 2.95 11.88
CA GLY A 108 -5.63 3.03 10.85
C GLY A 108 -6.60 4.18 11.10
N ILE A 109 -7.82 4.01 10.64
CA ILE A 109 -8.90 5.00 10.75
C ILE A 109 -10.11 4.38 11.45
N SER A 110 -10.79 5.15 12.30
CA SER A 110 -12.02 4.70 12.96
C SER A 110 -13.02 5.82 13.13
N ASP A 111 -14.27 5.49 12.89
CA ASP A 111 -15.40 6.36 13.28
C ASP A 111 -15.39 6.61 14.79
N THR A 112 -15.72 7.84 15.17
CA THR A 112 -15.98 8.23 16.54
C THR A 112 -17.50 8.21 16.82
N PRO A 113 -17.95 8.36 18.07
CA PRO A 113 -19.38 8.48 18.36
C PRO A 113 -20.02 9.83 17.93
N ASN A 114 -19.21 10.81 17.51
CA ASN A 114 -19.69 12.14 17.15
C ASN A 114 -20.02 12.23 15.67
N MET A 115 -21.11 12.94 15.35
CA MET A 115 -21.43 13.30 13.96
C MET A 115 -20.51 14.41 13.48
N ASP A 116 -20.13 14.38 12.21
CA ASP A 116 -19.34 15.43 11.59
C ASP A 116 -20.16 16.72 11.47
N PRO A 117 -19.71 17.86 12.05
CA PRO A 117 -20.48 19.09 12.06
C PRO A 117 -20.58 19.79 10.70
N TYR A 118 -19.68 19.47 9.76
CA TYR A 118 -19.67 20.03 8.41
C TYR A 118 -20.21 19.04 7.37
N GLY A 119 -20.39 17.76 7.74
CA GLY A 119 -20.78 16.72 6.83
C GLY A 119 -19.66 16.34 5.85
N GLU A 120 -18.42 16.43 6.28
CA GLU A 120 -17.21 16.08 5.52
C GLU A 120 -17.13 14.57 5.36
N THR A 121 -17.81 14.09 4.32
CA THR A 121 -18.06 12.65 4.16
C THR A 121 -16.98 11.95 3.36
N TRP A 122 -16.12 12.71 2.68
CA TRP A 122 -15.28 12.13 1.66
C TRP A 122 -14.18 11.24 2.25
N SER A 123 -13.35 11.75 3.15
CA SER A 123 -12.22 11.00 3.70
C SER A 123 -12.65 9.78 4.50
N CYS A 124 -13.66 9.95 5.36
CA CYS A 124 -14.22 8.83 6.13
C CYS A 124 -14.87 7.80 5.19
N GLY A 125 -15.66 8.23 4.22
CA GLY A 125 -16.30 7.34 3.26
C GLY A 125 -15.35 6.65 2.29
N ALA A 126 -14.19 7.25 2.00
CA ALA A 126 -13.19 6.64 1.13
C ALA A 126 -12.44 5.47 1.81
N PHE A 127 -12.24 5.53 3.12
CA PHE A 127 -11.40 4.57 3.84
C PHE A 127 -12.16 3.66 4.81
N LEU A 128 -13.41 4.00 5.14
CA LEU A 128 -14.26 3.18 6.01
C LEU A 128 -15.37 2.49 5.21
N PRO A 129 -15.24 1.18 4.95
CA PRO A 129 -16.34 0.41 4.36
C PRO A 129 -17.44 0.17 5.40
N PRO A 130 -18.65 -0.20 4.97
CA PRO A 130 -19.12 -0.28 3.59
C PRO A 130 -19.69 1.04 3.06
N SER A 131 -19.88 2.05 3.92
CA SER A 131 -20.38 3.35 3.52
C SER A 131 -20.09 4.39 4.60
N HIS A 132 -20.07 5.65 4.19
CA HIS A 132 -19.95 6.76 5.11
C HIS A 132 -21.10 6.78 6.13
N SER A 133 -20.74 6.85 7.40
CA SER A 133 -21.67 6.80 8.53
C SER A 133 -22.20 8.18 8.96
N GLY A 134 -21.62 9.28 8.46
CA GLY A 134 -21.88 10.65 8.93
C GLY A 134 -21.12 11.01 10.22
N HIS A 135 -20.39 10.09 10.79
CA HIS A 135 -19.56 10.32 11.96
C HIS A 135 -18.24 11.00 11.58
N THR A 136 -17.62 11.70 12.53
CA THR A 136 -16.20 12.05 12.40
C THR A 136 -15.36 10.79 12.45
N CYS A 137 -14.26 10.76 11.69
CA CYS A 137 -13.32 9.67 11.71
C CYS A 137 -11.90 10.19 12.01
N VAL A 138 -11.17 9.50 12.88
CA VAL A 138 -9.82 9.90 13.24
C VAL A 138 -8.85 8.74 13.14
N GLY A 139 -7.57 9.05 13.03
CA GLY A 139 -6.51 8.06 13.14
C GLY A 139 -6.58 7.35 14.50
N PHE A 140 -6.32 6.07 14.52
CA PHE A 140 -6.15 5.31 15.76
C PHE A 140 -4.79 4.65 15.84
N LYS A 141 -4.34 4.40 17.06
CA LYS A 141 -3.29 3.44 17.40
C LYS A 141 -3.89 2.37 18.29
N TRP A 142 -3.65 1.11 17.93
CA TRP A 142 -4.03 -0.06 18.72
C TRP A 142 -2.76 -0.78 19.19
N GLU A 143 -2.69 -1.04 20.49
CA GLU A 143 -1.63 -1.82 21.13
C GLU A 143 -2.19 -2.54 22.36
N PHE A 144 -1.73 -3.76 22.61
CA PHE A 144 -2.09 -4.56 23.79
C PHE A 144 -3.61 -4.65 24.08
N GLY A 145 -4.43 -4.75 23.03
CA GLY A 145 -5.88 -4.89 23.15
C GLY A 145 -6.64 -3.57 23.34
N ARG A 146 -5.99 -2.41 23.20
CA ARG A 146 -6.59 -1.10 23.35
C ARG A 146 -6.43 -0.24 22.10
N MET A 147 -7.55 0.25 21.58
CA MET A 147 -7.58 1.28 20.55
C MET A 147 -7.61 2.67 21.18
N THR A 148 -6.75 3.58 20.73
CA THR A 148 -6.64 4.96 21.23
C THR A 148 -6.71 5.92 20.05
N ALA A 149 -7.52 6.97 20.16
CA ALA A 149 -7.64 8.02 19.16
C ALA A 149 -6.36 8.85 19.09
N LEU A 150 -5.92 9.18 17.89
CA LEU A 150 -4.86 10.13 17.64
C LEU A 150 -5.44 11.54 17.47
N PRO A 151 -4.80 12.58 18.03
CA PRO A 151 -5.32 13.94 17.97
C PRO A 151 -5.28 14.49 16.54
N THR A 152 -6.22 15.38 16.21
CA THR A 152 -6.18 16.20 14.99
C THR A 152 -5.39 17.51 15.26
N LEU A 153 -5.23 18.35 14.23
CA LEU A 153 -4.68 19.70 14.35
C LEU A 153 -5.75 20.74 14.76
N GLY A 154 -6.87 20.26 15.31
CA GLY A 154 -8.02 21.06 15.76
C GLY A 154 -9.25 20.94 14.87
N GLY A 155 -9.16 20.26 13.73
CA GLY A 155 -10.28 19.88 12.88
C GLY A 155 -10.96 18.59 13.34
N ASN A 156 -11.83 18.04 12.52
CA ASN A 156 -12.74 16.95 12.88
C ASN A 156 -12.20 15.57 12.51
N ASN A 157 -11.47 15.46 11.39
CA ASN A 157 -11.11 14.19 10.80
C ASN A 157 -9.59 14.02 10.71
N GLY A 158 -9.16 12.77 10.54
CA GLY A 158 -7.76 12.37 10.34
C GLY A 158 -7.64 10.89 10.06
N PHE A 159 -6.46 10.47 9.62
CA PHE A 159 -6.18 9.08 9.29
C PHE A 159 -4.70 8.74 9.56
N ALA A 160 -4.44 7.67 10.27
CA ALA A 160 -3.11 7.12 10.48
C ALA A 160 -2.82 6.04 9.43
N THR A 161 -1.86 6.30 8.55
CA THR A 161 -1.57 5.45 7.37
C THR A 161 -0.50 4.41 7.62
N SER A 162 0.52 4.75 8.43
CA SER A 162 1.70 3.89 8.60
C SER A 162 2.32 4.11 9.99
N VAL A 163 3.02 3.09 10.50
CA VAL A 163 3.74 3.13 11.78
C VAL A 163 5.09 2.43 11.63
N ASN A 164 6.16 3.07 12.13
CA ASN A 164 7.49 2.47 12.14
C ASN A 164 7.79 1.74 13.47
N ASP A 165 8.90 1.00 13.53
CA ASP A 165 9.31 0.22 14.72
C ASP A 165 9.74 1.10 15.91
N ARG A 166 9.84 2.43 15.72
CA ARG A 166 10.06 3.39 16.81
C ARG A 166 8.77 3.95 17.41
N GLY A 167 7.60 3.47 16.94
CA GLY A 167 6.28 3.92 17.37
C GLY A 167 5.90 5.31 16.86
N GLN A 168 6.57 5.83 15.82
CA GLN A 168 6.15 7.03 15.11
C GLN A 168 5.11 6.64 14.07
N VAL A 169 4.00 7.37 14.05
CA VAL A 169 2.85 7.15 13.16
C VAL A 169 2.79 8.28 12.15
N ALA A 170 2.71 7.96 10.87
CA ALA A 170 2.46 8.92 9.81
C ALA A 170 1.00 8.91 9.38
N GLY A 171 0.53 10.04 8.83
CA GLY A 171 -0.82 10.18 8.32
C GLY A 171 -1.19 11.62 8.05
N TRP A 172 -2.46 11.94 8.17
CA TRP A 172 -2.95 13.30 8.02
C TRP A 172 -4.03 13.64 9.05
N ALA A 173 -4.16 14.93 9.30
CA ALA A 173 -5.15 15.47 10.24
C ALA A 173 -5.66 16.83 9.76
N GLU A 174 -6.94 17.06 9.92
CA GLU A 174 -7.55 18.36 9.66
C GLU A 174 -7.14 19.38 10.71
N ASN A 175 -6.98 20.61 10.26
CA ASN A 175 -6.87 21.80 11.11
C ASN A 175 -8.22 22.58 11.13
N THR A 176 -8.23 23.80 11.66
CA THR A 176 -9.46 24.62 11.75
C THR A 176 -9.66 25.57 10.57
N VAL A 177 -8.81 25.52 9.57
CA VAL A 177 -8.85 26.43 8.41
C VAL A 177 -9.84 25.93 7.38
N HIS A 178 -10.79 26.79 6.99
CA HIS A 178 -11.63 26.54 5.83
C HIS A 178 -10.83 26.83 4.57
N ASP A 179 -10.53 25.82 3.78
CA ASP A 179 -9.73 25.98 2.58
C ASP A 179 -10.63 26.26 1.37
N PRO A 180 -10.44 27.40 0.68
CA PRO A 180 -11.24 27.77 -0.49
C PRO A 180 -10.99 26.85 -1.71
N THR A 181 -9.95 26.02 -1.70
CA THR A 181 -9.69 25.04 -2.76
C THR A 181 -10.46 23.75 -2.56
N CYS A 182 -11.08 23.54 -1.38
CA CYS A 182 -11.91 22.38 -1.14
C CYS A 182 -13.20 22.41 -1.94
N VAL A 183 -13.59 21.23 -2.42
CA VAL A 183 -14.87 20.99 -3.09
C VAL A 183 -15.76 20.20 -2.15
N ALA A 184 -16.99 20.67 -1.94
CA ALA A 184 -17.94 20.01 -1.06
C ALA A 184 -18.05 18.50 -1.38
N PRO A 185 -18.11 17.61 -0.37
CA PRO A 185 -18.38 17.94 1.04
C PRO A 185 -17.15 18.34 1.88
N GLN A 186 -15.92 18.34 1.35
CA GLN A 186 -14.74 18.76 2.10
C GLN A 186 -14.76 20.26 2.35
N VAL A 187 -14.38 20.69 3.56
CA VAL A 187 -14.38 22.08 4.04
C VAL A 187 -13.06 22.45 4.70
N LEU A 188 -12.55 21.57 5.58
CA LEU A 188 -11.36 21.86 6.37
C LEU A 188 -10.09 21.45 5.63
N GLN A 189 -9.06 22.26 5.80
CA GLN A 189 -7.69 21.97 5.35
C GLN A 189 -7.15 20.76 6.11
N PHE A 190 -6.46 19.88 5.40
CA PHE A 190 -5.78 18.72 5.98
C PHE A 190 -4.28 18.77 5.72
N GLU A 191 -3.52 18.28 6.71
CA GLU A 191 -2.07 18.38 6.73
C GLU A 191 -1.43 17.03 7.05
N ALA A 192 -0.31 16.75 6.39
CA ALA A 192 0.54 15.63 6.74
C ALA A 192 1.09 15.79 8.15
N VAL A 193 1.03 14.72 8.95
CA VAL A 193 1.49 14.74 10.34
C VAL A 193 2.27 13.48 10.69
N ILE A 194 3.10 13.62 11.73
CA ILE A 194 3.68 12.51 12.49
C ILE A 194 3.14 12.59 13.92
N TRP A 195 2.58 11.50 14.43
CA TRP A 195 2.26 11.33 15.84
C TRP A 195 3.34 10.52 16.55
N GLY A 196 3.53 10.78 17.82
CA GLY A 196 4.41 10.02 18.70
C GLY A 196 5.93 10.28 18.50
N PRO A 197 6.77 9.42 19.17
CA PRO A 197 6.39 8.19 19.90
C PRO A 197 5.71 8.43 21.26
N GLY A 198 5.71 9.66 21.79
CA GLY A 198 5.02 9.98 23.06
C GLY A 198 3.52 10.22 22.86
N GLU A 199 2.74 9.99 23.93
CA GLU A 199 1.30 10.25 23.92
C GLU A 199 0.98 11.73 23.58
N ASN A 200 -0.05 11.95 22.77
CA ASN A 200 -0.53 13.27 22.33
C ASN A 200 0.51 14.16 21.62
N GLN A 201 1.62 13.58 21.18
CA GLN A 201 2.56 14.30 20.32
C GLN A 201 2.05 14.27 18.89
N ILE A 202 1.93 15.44 18.27
CA ILE A 202 1.61 15.62 16.86
C ILE A 202 2.55 16.69 16.28
N GLN A 203 3.15 16.37 15.16
CA GLN A 203 4.01 17.27 14.40
C GLN A 203 3.46 17.39 12.99
N GLN A 204 3.09 18.60 12.59
CA GLN A 204 2.71 18.91 11.21
C GLN A 204 3.97 18.90 10.32
N LEU A 205 3.84 18.33 9.15
CA LEU A 205 4.84 18.37 8.06
C LEU A 205 4.45 19.46 7.07
N GLN A 206 5.44 20.21 6.60
CA GLN A 206 5.18 21.31 5.66
C GLN A 206 4.81 20.76 4.28
N PRO A 207 3.76 21.26 3.62
CA PRO A 207 3.47 20.97 2.22
C PRO A 207 4.57 21.52 1.30
N TYR A 208 4.54 21.16 0.03
CA TYR A 208 5.55 21.60 -0.94
C TYR A 208 5.18 22.97 -1.54
N GLY A 209 6.13 23.89 -1.48
CA GLY A 209 5.95 25.21 -2.09
C GLY A 209 4.82 26.03 -1.45
N ASN A 210 3.77 26.27 -2.22
CA ASN A 210 2.57 26.99 -1.77
C ASN A 210 1.31 26.10 -1.76
N ASP A 211 1.46 24.80 -1.79
CA ASP A 211 0.31 23.88 -1.68
C ASP A 211 -0.36 24.10 -0.33
N PRO A 212 -1.70 24.20 -0.29
CA PRO A 212 -2.41 24.36 0.97
C PRO A 212 -2.50 23.06 1.77
N ASP A 213 -2.55 21.91 1.12
CA ASP A 213 -2.85 20.64 1.75
C ASP A 213 -1.73 19.61 1.53
N SER A 214 -1.64 18.66 2.46
CA SER A 214 -0.71 17.54 2.38
C SER A 214 -1.22 16.33 3.16
N SER A 215 -0.72 15.14 2.79
CA SER A 215 -1.02 13.89 3.48
C SER A 215 0.19 12.97 3.45
N ALA A 216 0.56 12.38 4.58
CA ALA A 216 1.57 11.34 4.64
C ALA A 216 0.93 9.97 4.39
N THR A 217 1.64 9.11 3.66
CA THR A 217 1.19 7.76 3.28
C THR A 217 2.04 6.66 3.88
N GLY A 218 3.34 6.91 4.13
CA GLY A 218 4.27 5.93 4.68
C GLY A 218 5.40 6.55 5.48
N ILE A 219 5.95 5.78 6.42
CA ILE A 219 7.10 6.15 7.25
C ILE A 219 8.00 4.93 7.43
N ASN A 220 9.33 5.11 7.34
CA ASN A 220 10.31 4.07 7.64
C ASN A 220 10.98 4.26 9.01
N ASP A 221 11.82 3.30 9.40
CA ASP A 221 12.54 3.33 10.67
C ASP A 221 13.62 4.42 10.78
N ARG A 222 13.96 5.08 9.68
CA ARG A 222 14.81 6.27 9.73
C ARG A 222 14.03 7.55 10.00
N GLY A 223 12.69 7.48 10.06
CA GLY A 223 11.81 8.63 10.21
C GLY A 223 11.66 9.44 8.92
N GLN A 224 11.97 8.84 7.78
CA GLN A 224 11.66 9.39 6.48
C GLN A 224 10.19 9.12 6.19
N VAL A 225 9.46 10.15 5.79
CA VAL A 225 8.02 10.10 5.53
C VAL A 225 7.78 10.37 4.05
N VAL A 226 6.91 9.60 3.43
CA VAL A 226 6.45 9.84 2.06
C VAL A 226 4.98 10.23 2.04
N GLY A 227 4.56 10.91 0.98
CA GLY A 227 3.17 11.31 0.83
C GLY A 227 2.97 12.31 -0.30
N ILE A 228 1.91 13.08 -0.20
CA ILE A 228 1.40 13.96 -1.23
C ILE A 228 1.24 15.40 -0.76
N SER A 229 1.19 16.33 -1.72
CA SER A 229 0.84 17.73 -1.48
C SER A 229 0.19 18.31 -2.75
N GLY A 230 -0.78 19.20 -2.54
CA GLY A 230 -1.54 19.84 -3.61
C GLY A 230 -2.62 20.77 -3.09
N ILE A 231 -3.71 20.89 -3.84
CA ILE A 231 -4.91 21.64 -3.42
C ILE A 231 -5.92 20.67 -2.78
N CYS A 232 -6.77 21.16 -1.90
CA CYS A 232 -7.72 20.35 -1.16
C CYS A 232 -8.62 19.47 -2.06
N GLN A 233 -9.35 20.06 -3.01
CA GLN A 233 -10.37 19.36 -3.79
C GLN A 233 -11.29 18.48 -2.91
N ASN A 234 -11.23 17.15 -3.12
CA ASN A 234 -12.00 16.15 -2.39
C ASN A 234 -11.18 15.47 -1.29
N ALA A 235 -10.21 16.16 -0.73
CA ALA A 235 -9.30 15.74 0.31
C ALA A 235 -8.15 14.82 -0.14
N VAL A 236 -8.28 13.85 -1.02
CA VAL A 236 -7.16 12.98 -1.44
C VAL A 236 -7.34 12.56 -2.90
N GLY A 237 -6.27 12.53 -3.66
CA GLY A 237 -6.25 12.04 -5.04
C GLY A 237 -5.94 13.12 -6.05
N ASN A 238 -6.70 13.15 -7.14
CA ASN A 238 -6.49 14.06 -8.23
C ASN A 238 -6.31 15.53 -7.76
N GLN A 239 -5.25 16.18 -8.17
CA GLN A 239 -4.82 17.53 -7.80
C GLN A 239 -4.47 17.77 -6.30
N SER A 240 -5.00 17.02 -5.34
CA SER A 240 -4.48 17.01 -3.96
C SER A 240 -3.18 16.18 -3.86
N ALA A 241 -2.88 15.39 -4.87
CA ALA A 241 -1.63 14.64 -5.04
C ALA A 241 -0.82 15.14 -6.26
N THR A 242 -0.80 16.44 -6.52
CA THR A 242 -0.01 17.04 -7.59
C THR A 242 1.49 16.76 -7.41
N HIS A 243 1.97 16.83 -6.16
CA HIS A 243 3.35 16.55 -5.81
C HIS A 243 3.47 15.28 -4.99
N ALA A 244 4.33 14.36 -5.47
CA ALA A 244 4.83 13.22 -4.71
C ALA A 244 5.99 13.66 -3.84
N LEU A 245 5.96 13.42 -2.52
CA LEU A 245 6.92 13.98 -1.58
C LEU A 245 7.67 12.93 -0.76
N LEU A 246 8.89 13.30 -0.40
CA LEU A 246 9.65 12.72 0.71
C LEU A 246 9.98 13.83 1.70
N TRP A 247 9.54 13.70 2.95
CA TRP A 247 10.01 14.52 4.08
C TRP A 247 11.18 13.82 4.74
N GLN A 248 12.29 14.54 4.82
CA GLN A 248 13.44 14.13 5.59
C GLN A 248 13.82 15.27 6.53
N ASP A 249 13.93 14.98 7.83
CA ASP A 249 14.18 16.00 8.87
C ASP A 249 13.14 17.15 8.82
N GLY A 250 11.88 16.82 8.44
CA GLY A 250 10.77 17.77 8.32
C GLY A 250 10.73 18.60 7.04
N ALA A 251 11.75 18.50 6.18
CA ALA A 251 11.82 19.26 4.92
C ALA A 251 11.23 18.45 3.76
N PRO A 252 10.27 19.01 2.98
CA PRO A 252 9.69 18.35 1.81
C PRO A 252 10.65 18.37 0.61
N MET A 253 10.74 17.23 -0.07
CA MET A 253 11.45 17.08 -1.34
C MET A 253 10.48 16.47 -2.36
N ASN A 254 10.31 17.13 -3.50
CA ASN A 254 9.50 16.63 -4.59
C ASN A 254 10.23 15.49 -5.33
N LEU A 255 9.59 14.34 -5.48
CA LEU A 255 10.12 13.15 -6.15
C LEU A 255 10.01 13.22 -7.67
N GLY A 256 9.26 14.20 -8.21
CA GLY A 256 8.87 14.27 -9.63
C GLY A 256 7.66 13.39 -9.93
N ASN A 257 7.49 13.03 -11.22
CA ASN A 257 6.39 12.23 -11.74
C ASN A 257 6.80 11.46 -13.00
N LEU A 258 5.91 10.62 -13.52
CA LEU A 258 6.09 9.89 -14.78
C LEU A 258 5.61 10.68 -16.03
N GLY A 259 5.38 11.98 -15.89
CA GLY A 259 5.01 12.90 -16.99
C GLY A 259 3.60 13.47 -16.90
N GLY A 260 2.75 12.93 -16.03
CA GLY A 260 1.45 13.50 -15.68
C GLY A 260 1.54 14.36 -14.42
N THR A 261 0.62 15.28 -14.24
CA THR A 261 0.73 16.32 -13.20
C THR A 261 -0.43 16.32 -12.21
N ALA A 262 -1.40 15.42 -12.36
CA ALA A 262 -2.60 15.49 -11.55
C ALA A 262 -2.57 14.56 -10.34
N TRP A 263 -2.01 13.36 -10.48
CA TRP A 263 -2.08 12.36 -9.42
C TRP A 263 -0.78 11.55 -9.29
N ASN A 264 0.01 11.88 -8.29
CA ASN A 264 1.32 11.32 -8.04
C ASN A 264 1.42 10.93 -6.57
N THR A 265 1.21 9.66 -6.23
CA THR A 265 1.08 9.21 -4.84
C THR A 265 2.14 8.17 -4.49
N PRO A 266 3.14 8.50 -3.69
CA PRO A 266 3.94 7.49 -2.99
C PRO A 266 3.05 6.70 -2.03
N MET A 267 3.21 5.39 -1.97
CA MET A 267 2.40 4.51 -1.12
C MET A 267 3.21 3.94 0.04
N ALA A 268 4.45 3.56 -0.20
CA ALA A 268 5.31 2.95 0.80
C ALA A 268 6.77 3.38 0.63
N ILE A 269 7.51 3.30 1.72
CA ILE A 269 8.96 3.51 1.78
C ILE A 269 9.60 2.41 2.62
N SER A 270 10.60 1.72 2.06
CA SER A 270 11.38 0.73 2.80
C SER A 270 12.45 1.36 3.69
N ASP A 271 13.03 0.61 4.62
CA ASP A 271 14.14 1.08 5.46
C ASP A 271 15.39 1.45 4.66
N PRO A 272 15.77 0.77 3.59
CA PRO A 272 16.80 1.27 2.69
C PRO A 272 16.49 2.63 2.04
N GLY A 273 15.21 3.07 2.02
CA GLY A 273 14.78 4.35 1.46
C GLY A 273 14.32 4.24 0.01
N VAL A 274 13.92 3.05 -0.41
CA VAL A 274 13.24 2.81 -1.68
C VAL A 274 11.78 3.21 -1.53
N ILE A 275 11.29 4.04 -2.45
CA ILE A 275 9.92 4.56 -2.43
C ILE A 275 9.17 3.97 -3.62
N VAL A 276 7.96 3.52 -3.37
CA VAL A 276 7.04 3.01 -4.40
C VAL A 276 5.68 3.66 -4.28
N GLY A 277 4.93 3.62 -5.37
CA GLY A 277 3.59 4.19 -5.45
C GLY A 277 3.09 4.16 -6.88
N PHE A 278 2.27 5.12 -7.26
CA PHE A 278 1.81 5.29 -8.64
C PHE A 278 1.84 6.76 -9.05
N SER A 279 1.96 6.99 -10.35
CA SER A 279 2.09 8.33 -10.92
C SER A 279 1.43 8.37 -12.29
N ASP A 280 0.74 9.46 -12.57
CA ASP A 280 0.15 9.72 -13.88
C ASP A 280 1.21 9.78 -14.97
N LEU A 281 0.88 9.22 -16.13
CA LEU A 281 1.72 9.25 -17.32
C LEU A 281 1.50 10.53 -18.13
N THR A 282 2.42 10.78 -19.07
CA THR A 282 2.32 11.92 -19.99
C THR A 282 0.97 11.98 -20.69
N GLY A 283 0.33 13.15 -20.62
CA GLY A 283 -0.98 13.42 -21.21
C GLY A 283 -2.15 13.16 -20.26
N ASP A 284 -1.95 12.55 -19.11
CA ASP A 284 -2.97 12.51 -18.08
C ASP A 284 -2.95 13.79 -17.23
N GLN A 285 -4.09 14.45 -17.19
CA GLN A 285 -4.34 15.70 -16.47
C GLN A 285 -5.46 15.50 -15.42
N GLY A 286 -5.70 14.23 -15.01
CA GLY A 286 -6.77 13.91 -14.07
C GLY A 286 -8.16 13.78 -14.67
N GLY A 287 -8.26 13.34 -15.91
CA GLY A 287 -9.54 13.12 -16.59
C GLY A 287 -10.25 11.81 -16.18
N ALA A 288 -11.38 11.53 -16.84
CA ALA A 288 -12.22 10.37 -16.58
C ALA A 288 -11.56 9.01 -16.90
N ASN A 289 -10.52 9.02 -17.74
CA ASN A 289 -9.77 7.83 -18.14
C ASN A 289 -8.39 7.86 -17.46
N PRO A 290 -8.21 7.17 -16.34
CA PRO A 290 -6.93 7.13 -15.64
C PRO A 290 -5.85 6.47 -16.50
N ASN A 291 -4.67 7.05 -16.49
CA ASN A 291 -3.50 6.56 -17.19
C ASN A 291 -2.27 6.73 -16.29
N PHE A 292 -2.08 5.81 -15.35
CA PHE A 292 -0.98 5.84 -14.39
C PHE A 292 -0.33 4.47 -14.26
N HIS A 293 0.95 4.47 -13.90
CA HIS A 293 1.71 3.26 -13.60
C HIS A 293 2.28 3.29 -12.19
N GLY A 294 2.50 2.11 -11.65
CA GLY A 294 3.36 1.92 -10.49
C GLY A 294 4.76 2.45 -10.77
N PHE A 295 5.34 3.10 -9.77
CA PHE A 295 6.70 3.60 -9.87
C PHE A 295 7.61 3.06 -8.77
N LEU A 296 8.89 3.11 -9.05
CA LEU A 296 10.02 2.94 -8.13
C LEU A 296 10.86 4.22 -8.13
N TRP A 297 11.21 4.72 -6.94
CA TRP A 297 12.14 5.82 -6.78
C TRP A 297 13.23 5.48 -5.78
N VAL A 298 14.49 5.75 -6.17
CA VAL A 298 15.69 5.58 -5.34
C VAL A 298 16.56 6.84 -5.46
N ARG A 299 16.89 7.42 -4.33
CA ARG A 299 17.74 8.63 -4.30
C ARG A 299 19.15 8.38 -4.85
N PRO A 300 19.71 9.28 -5.70
CA PRO A 300 19.15 10.55 -6.18
C PRO A 300 18.48 10.47 -7.57
N GLY A 301 18.03 9.30 -7.98
CA GLY A 301 17.52 9.05 -9.33
C GLY A 301 16.16 9.67 -9.63
N PRO A 302 15.74 9.66 -10.90
CA PRO A 302 14.38 10.00 -11.29
C PRO A 302 13.42 8.89 -10.88
N MET A 303 12.13 9.21 -10.89
CA MET A 303 11.04 8.23 -10.79
C MET A 303 11.12 7.27 -11.99
N GLN A 304 11.04 5.97 -11.73
CA GLN A 304 11.14 4.90 -12.73
C GLN A 304 9.78 4.23 -12.89
N ASP A 305 9.31 4.12 -14.12
CA ASP A 305 8.09 3.41 -14.48
C ASP A 305 8.29 1.90 -14.35
N LEU A 306 7.43 1.22 -13.59
CA LEU A 306 7.40 -0.23 -13.45
C LEU A 306 6.62 -0.93 -14.57
N GLY A 307 5.83 -0.18 -15.34
CA GLY A 307 4.92 -0.72 -16.33
C GLY A 307 3.72 -1.47 -15.73
N THR A 308 3.17 -2.37 -16.52
CA THR A 308 1.99 -3.19 -16.17
C THR A 308 2.24 -4.67 -16.48
N LEU A 309 1.37 -5.54 -15.99
CA LEU A 309 1.31 -6.91 -16.48
C LEU A 309 0.88 -6.95 -17.94
N PRO A 310 1.31 -7.95 -18.73
CA PRO A 310 0.92 -8.05 -20.14
C PRO A 310 -0.59 -8.00 -20.35
N GLY A 311 -1.04 -7.06 -21.18
CA GLY A 311 -2.45 -6.85 -21.52
C GLY A 311 -3.19 -5.87 -20.60
N ASP A 312 -2.56 -5.39 -19.53
CA ASP A 312 -3.12 -4.38 -18.64
C ASP A 312 -2.75 -2.96 -19.08
N ALA A 313 -3.42 -1.97 -18.52
CA ALA A 313 -3.31 -0.57 -18.89
C ALA A 313 -2.81 0.32 -17.75
N ILE A 314 -3.03 -0.06 -16.50
CA ILE A 314 -2.70 0.73 -15.31
C ILE A 314 -2.16 -0.17 -14.21
N SER A 315 -1.31 0.37 -13.34
CA SER A 315 -0.78 -0.37 -12.19
C SER A 315 -0.53 0.55 -10.99
N GLU A 316 -0.55 -0.04 -9.79
CA GLU A 316 -0.24 0.61 -8.53
C GLU A 316 0.75 -0.26 -7.75
N ALA A 317 1.89 0.30 -7.34
CA ALA A 317 2.80 -0.33 -6.40
C ALA A 317 2.41 0.09 -4.98
N LEU A 318 2.12 -0.87 -4.10
CA LEU A 318 1.49 -0.64 -2.80
C LEU A 318 2.42 -0.92 -1.63
N GLY A 319 3.28 -1.93 -1.72
CA GLY A 319 4.22 -2.33 -0.70
C GLY A 319 5.62 -2.60 -1.24
N VAL A 320 6.64 -2.40 -0.40
CA VAL A 320 8.05 -2.67 -0.74
C VAL A 320 8.81 -3.12 0.50
N ASN A 321 9.59 -4.20 0.38
CA ASN A 321 10.45 -4.69 1.45
C ASN A 321 11.93 -4.23 1.31
N SER A 322 12.77 -4.60 2.29
CA SER A 322 14.19 -4.26 2.31
C SER A 322 15.01 -4.92 1.20
N GLN A 323 14.51 -5.98 0.55
CA GLN A 323 15.13 -6.63 -0.59
C GLN A 323 14.73 -6.01 -1.93
N ASN A 324 13.99 -4.89 -1.92
CA ASN A 324 13.45 -4.22 -3.11
C ASN A 324 12.44 -5.09 -3.91
N GLN A 325 11.78 -6.02 -3.25
CA GLN A 325 10.62 -6.68 -3.80
C GLN A 325 9.42 -5.75 -3.63
N ILE A 326 8.64 -5.58 -4.70
CA ILE A 326 7.52 -4.64 -4.74
C ILE A 326 6.26 -5.42 -5.08
N VAL A 327 5.19 -5.14 -4.38
CA VAL A 327 3.88 -5.74 -4.65
C VAL A 327 2.83 -4.67 -4.92
N GLY A 328 1.75 -5.09 -5.57
CA GLY A 328 0.68 -4.16 -5.91
C GLY A 328 -0.37 -4.82 -6.78
N VAL A 329 -0.98 -4.01 -7.63
CA VAL A 329 -2.06 -4.44 -8.51
C VAL A 329 -1.87 -3.87 -9.92
N SER A 330 -2.22 -4.68 -10.91
CA SER A 330 -2.27 -4.30 -12.33
C SER A 330 -3.69 -4.55 -12.85
N TYR A 331 -4.19 -3.62 -13.67
CA TYR A 331 -5.57 -3.64 -14.16
C TYR A 331 -5.63 -3.49 -15.67
N ALA A 332 -6.59 -4.13 -16.30
CA ALA A 332 -7.03 -3.75 -17.63
C ALA A 332 -7.70 -2.35 -17.61
N SER A 333 -7.92 -1.76 -18.79
CA SER A 333 -8.54 -0.45 -18.90
C SER A 333 -9.81 -0.32 -18.06
N GLY A 334 -9.97 0.83 -17.38
CA GLY A 334 -11.14 1.13 -16.57
C GLY A 334 -11.20 0.34 -15.25
N PHE A 335 -10.03 -0.04 -14.68
CA PHE A 335 -9.91 -0.82 -13.45
C PHE A 335 -10.52 -2.23 -13.51
N ALA A 336 -10.60 -2.80 -14.70
CA ALA A 336 -11.10 -4.15 -14.88
C ALA A 336 -10.03 -5.19 -14.60
N ASN A 337 -10.47 -6.41 -14.21
CA ASN A 337 -9.64 -7.60 -14.04
C ASN A 337 -8.37 -7.36 -13.20
N PRO A 338 -8.49 -6.93 -11.94
CA PRO A 338 -7.34 -6.71 -11.06
C PRO A 338 -6.52 -8.00 -10.90
N ARG A 339 -5.19 -7.85 -10.98
CA ARG A 339 -4.22 -8.94 -10.78
C ARG A 339 -3.11 -8.47 -9.85
N ALA A 340 -2.91 -9.19 -8.74
CA ALA A 340 -1.77 -8.95 -7.87
C ALA A 340 -0.46 -9.24 -8.63
N PHE A 341 0.52 -8.37 -8.45
CA PHE A 341 1.85 -8.59 -9.00
C PHE A 341 2.95 -8.63 -7.93
N LEU A 342 4.04 -9.30 -8.27
CA LEU A 342 5.34 -9.18 -7.63
C LEU A 342 6.33 -8.62 -8.65
N TYR A 343 7.00 -7.51 -8.30
CA TYR A 343 8.11 -6.98 -9.09
C TYR A 343 9.42 -7.22 -8.35
N GLN A 344 10.35 -7.84 -9.01
CA GLN A 344 11.70 -8.09 -8.49
C GLN A 344 12.71 -8.22 -9.63
N ASN A 345 13.95 -7.84 -9.39
CA ASN A 345 15.05 -7.96 -10.38
C ASN A 345 14.70 -7.37 -11.76
N GLY A 346 13.96 -6.25 -11.78
CA GLY A 346 13.58 -5.56 -13.01
C GLY A 346 12.44 -6.20 -13.80
N SER A 347 11.71 -7.15 -13.22
CA SER A 347 10.62 -7.87 -13.90
C SER A 347 9.35 -7.91 -13.04
N MET A 348 8.20 -7.70 -13.67
CA MET A 348 6.88 -7.82 -13.04
C MET A 348 6.27 -9.19 -13.36
N PHE A 349 5.81 -9.89 -12.34
CA PHE A 349 5.20 -11.22 -12.42
C PHE A 349 3.76 -11.19 -11.91
N ASP A 350 2.84 -11.83 -12.63
CA ASP A 350 1.48 -12.09 -12.13
C ASP A 350 1.56 -13.10 -10.98
N LEU A 351 1.13 -12.69 -9.78
CA LEU A 351 1.23 -13.51 -8.57
C LEU A 351 0.39 -14.79 -8.70
N ASN A 352 -0.68 -14.79 -9.50
CA ASN A 352 -1.46 -15.99 -9.77
C ASN A 352 -0.65 -17.05 -10.53
N THR A 353 0.29 -16.64 -11.40
CA THR A 353 1.18 -17.59 -12.10
C THR A 353 2.26 -18.17 -11.19
N LEU A 354 2.60 -17.44 -10.12
CA LEU A 354 3.57 -17.88 -9.11
C LEU A 354 2.92 -18.78 -8.05
N ALA A 355 1.60 -18.76 -7.93
CA ALA A 355 0.79 -19.55 -7.00
C ALA A 355 -0.29 -20.39 -7.71
N PRO A 356 0.07 -21.32 -8.60
CA PRO A 356 -0.87 -22.00 -9.51
C PRO A 356 -1.91 -22.88 -8.79
N ASN A 357 -1.67 -23.23 -7.53
CA ASN A 357 -2.60 -24.04 -6.71
C ASN A 357 -3.30 -23.20 -5.65
N SER A 358 -3.37 -21.88 -5.83
CA SER A 358 -4.03 -21.00 -4.87
C SER A 358 -5.53 -21.28 -4.78
N PRO A 359 -6.11 -21.36 -3.57
CA PRO A 359 -7.55 -21.42 -3.36
C PRO A 359 -8.25 -20.08 -3.62
N VAL A 360 -7.48 -19.01 -3.80
CA VAL A 360 -7.93 -17.63 -3.99
C VAL A 360 -7.35 -17.09 -5.29
N TYR A 361 -8.14 -16.41 -6.10
CA TYR A 361 -7.62 -15.59 -7.19
C TYR A 361 -7.10 -14.28 -6.60
N LEU A 362 -5.80 -14.04 -6.78
CA LEU A 362 -5.06 -12.96 -6.12
C LEU A 362 -5.22 -11.67 -6.91
N GLN A 363 -5.95 -10.70 -6.34
CA GLN A 363 -6.30 -9.47 -7.02
C GLN A 363 -5.40 -8.29 -6.65
N VAL A 364 -5.05 -8.18 -5.37
CA VAL A 364 -4.21 -7.08 -4.85
C VAL A 364 -3.17 -7.66 -3.91
N GLY A 365 -1.90 -7.34 -4.12
CA GLY A 365 -0.85 -7.47 -3.11
C GLY A 365 -0.79 -6.17 -2.33
N GLY A 366 -1.29 -6.17 -1.09
CA GLY A 366 -1.38 -4.96 -0.27
C GLY A 366 -0.04 -4.54 0.31
N ASP A 367 0.72 -5.52 0.81
CA ASP A 367 2.02 -5.29 1.44
C ASP A 367 2.90 -6.55 1.38
N ILE A 368 4.19 -6.40 1.62
CA ILE A 368 5.19 -7.47 1.61
C ILE A 368 6.22 -7.26 2.72
N ASN A 369 6.46 -8.29 3.54
CA ASN A 369 7.50 -8.23 4.56
C ASN A 369 8.89 -8.63 4.04
N ASP A 370 9.90 -8.53 4.91
CA ASP A 370 11.29 -8.87 4.57
C ASP A 370 11.54 -10.36 4.33
N GLU A 371 10.63 -11.22 4.74
CA GLU A 371 10.67 -12.65 4.42
C GLU A 371 9.99 -12.98 3.07
N GLY A 372 9.47 -11.95 2.38
CA GLY A 372 8.78 -12.07 1.10
C GLY A 372 7.35 -12.60 1.19
N VAL A 373 6.76 -12.63 2.40
CA VAL A 373 5.35 -12.97 2.58
C VAL A 373 4.49 -11.78 2.15
N ILE A 374 3.49 -12.03 1.33
CA ILE A 374 2.61 -11.01 0.76
C ILE A 374 1.23 -11.12 1.40
N ALA A 375 0.76 -10.02 1.98
CA ALA A 375 -0.62 -9.86 2.43
C ALA A 375 -1.46 -9.19 1.34
N GLY A 376 -2.74 -9.57 1.23
CA GLY A 376 -3.55 -8.98 0.19
C GLY A 376 -5.01 -9.37 0.19
N GLN A 377 -5.69 -9.02 -0.91
CA GLN A 377 -7.09 -9.31 -1.15
C GLN A 377 -7.28 -10.06 -2.47
N GLY A 378 -8.22 -10.99 -2.46
CA GLY A 378 -8.60 -11.75 -3.64
C GLY A 378 -10.05 -12.22 -3.55
N CYS A 379 -10.43 -13.12 -4.43
CA CYS A 379 -11.75 -13.74 -4.42
C CYS A 379 -11.65 -15.27 -4.55
N VAL A 380 -12.57 -16.01 -3.94
CA VAL A 380 -12.71 -17.43 -4.25
C VAL A 380 -13.15 -17.56 -5.71
N PRO A 381 -12.53 -18.40 -6.55
CA PRO A 381 -12.78 -18.41 -8.00
C PRO A 381 -14.24 -18.54 -8.42
N ALA A 382 -15.07 -19.23 -7.63
CA ALA A 382 -16.51 -19.32 -7.88
C ALA A 382 -17.25 -17.97 -7.72
N ASP A 383 -16.73 -17.07 -6.88
CA ASP A 383 -17.39 -15.80 -6.50
C ASP A 383 -16.80 -14.59 -7.25
N CYS A 384 -15.61 -14.76 -7.87
CA CYS A 384 -14.93 -13.66 -8.57
C CYS A 384 -15.77 -13.00 -9.66
N ALA A 385 -16.52 -13.81 -10.42
CA ALA A 385 -17.38 -13.30 -11.50
C ALA A 385 -18.60 -12.52 -10.98
N ALA A 386 -19.07 -12.84 -9.78
CA ALA A 386 -20.19 -12.16 -9.14
C ALA A 386 -19.77 -10.82 -8.52
N GLY A 387 -18.49 -10.67 -8.15
CA GLY A 387 -17.96 -9.46 -7.52
C GLY A 387 -18.58 -9.14 -6.15
N THR A 388 -19.09 -10.15 -5.46
CA THR A 388 -19.87 -9.99 -4.22
C THR A 388 -19.13 -10.44 -2.97
N SER A 389 -18.05 -11.21 -3.12
CA SER A 389 -17.29 -11.73 -1.98
C SER A 389 -15.80 -11.61 -2.23
N TYR A 390 -15.10 -11.02 -1.27
CA TYR A 390 -13.65 -10.86 -1.31
C TYR A 390 -13.05 -11.32 0.02
N VAL A 391 -11.88 -11.94 -0.06
CA VAL A 391 -11.22 -12.55 1.09
C VAL A 391 -9.80 -12.04 1.23
N SER A 392 -9.36 -11.91 2.46
CA SER A 392 -7.94 -11.69 2.78
C SER A 392 -7.12 -12.95 2.51
N PHE A 393 -5.86 -12.78 2.10
CA PHE A 393 -4.92 -13.87 1.93
C PHE A 393 -3.51 -13.53 2.41
N LEU A 394 -2.73 -14.58 2.69
CA LEU A 394 -1.27 -14.53 2.76
C LEU A 394 -0.70 -15.42 1.66
N ALA A 395 0.22 -14.88 0.84
CA ALA A 395 1.03 -15.67 -0.07
C ALA A 395 2.44 -15.83 0.53
N VAL A 396 2.80 -17.07 0.82
CA VAL A 396 4.05 -17.44 1.51
C VAL A 396 5.02 -18.03 0.50
N PRO A 397 6.28 -17.56 0.42
CA PRO A 397 7.27 -18.13 -0.49
C PRO A 397 7.47 -19.62 -0.24
N SER A 398 7.41 -20.43 -1.30
CA SER A 398 7.64 -21.88 -1.25
C SER A 398 9.10 -22.16 -1.62
N GLY A 399 9.89 -22.71 -0.69
CA GLY A 399 11.26 -23.13 -1.04
C GLY A 399 12.24 -23.26 0.12
N ASP A 400 12.14 -22.46 1.17
CA ASP A 400 13.22 -22.36 2.16
C ASP A 400 12.91 -22.98 3.52
N GLY A 401 11.78 -23.66 3.68
CA GLY A 401 11.48 -24.43 4.91
C GLY A 401 11.31 -23.59 6.20
N LYS A 402 11.39 -22.28 6.13
CA LYS A 402 11.33 -21.38 7.28
C LYS A 402 9.92 -21.10 7.78
N TYR A 403 8.93 -21.15 6.90
CA TYR A 403 7.52 -20.94 7.25
C TYR A 403 6.71 -22.20 6.96
N GLN A 404 6.35 -22.94 7.98
CA GLN A 404 5.25 -23.91 7.94
C GLN A 404 4.08 -23.31 8.73
N VAL A 405 3.17 -22.64 8.03
CA VAL A 405 1.87 -22.29 8.61
C VAL A 405 1.05 -23.57 8.65
N SER A 406 1.05 -24.25 9.77
CA SER A 406 0.13 -25.38 10.02
C SER A 406 -1.25 -24.81 10.26
N VAL A 407 -2.04 -24.66 9.20
CA VAL A 407 -3.47 -24.32 9.30
C VAL A 407 -4.23 -25.56 9.80
N THR A 408 -4.35 -25.72 11.12
CA THR A 408 -5.31 -26.64 11.74
C THR A 408 -6.57 -25.89 12.16
N GLY A 409 -7.28 -25.33 11.19
CA GLY A 409 -8.57 -24.69 11.39
C GLY A 409 -9.43 -24.98 10.16
N THR A 410 -10.34 -25.95 10.28
CA THR A 410 -11.40 -26.13 9.29
C THR A 410 -12.34 -24.92 9.39
N ALA A 411 -12.35 -24.06 8.37
CA ALA A 411 -13.42 -23.08 8.19
C ALA A 411 -14.74 -23.84 8.23
N SER A 412 -15.62 -23.47 9.16
CA SER A 412 -16.98 -24.01 9.20
C SER A 412 -17.73 -23.47 7.99
N ASP A 413 -18.15 -24.37 7.09
CA ASP A 413 -19.11 -24.08 6.03
C ASP A 413 -20.40 -23.53 6.65
N SER A 414 -20.58 -22.25 6.65
CA SER A 414 -21.87 -21.62 6.91
C SER A 414 -22.42 -21.13 5.57
N SER A 415 -23.18 -22.04 4.88
CA SER A 415 -24.06 -21.68 3.78
C SER A 415 -25.27 -20.92 4.32
N ALA A 416 -25.16 -19.62 4.49
CA ALA A 416 -26.29 -18.73 4.67
C ALA A 416 -26.71 -18.16 3.31
N GLN A 417 -27.90 -18.46 2.85
CA GLN A 417 -28.52 -17.85 1.69
C GLN A 417 -28.74 -16.36 1.96
N ALA A 418 -27.95 -15.51 1.30
CA ALA A 418 -28.15 -14.08 1.31
C ALA A 418 -29.30 -13.71 0.38
N THR A 419 -30.30 -12.99 0.90
CA THR A 419 -31.31 -12.30 0.12
C THR A 419 -30.66 -11.11 -0.59
N ALA A 420 -30.92 -11.00 -1.91
CA ALA A 420 -30.35 -9.97 -2.77
C ALA A 420 -30.70 -8.55 -2.31
N GLY A 421 -29.77 -7.93 -1.59
CA GLY A 421 -29.72 -6.50 -1.37
C GLY A 421 -28.73 -5.88 -2.37
N THR A 422 -28.92 -4.61 -2.70
CA THR A 422 -28.01 -3.83 -3.57
C THR A 422 -26.57 -3.95 -3.00
N PRO A 423 -25.58 -4.37 -3.79
CA PRO A 423 -24.22 -4.56 -3.28
C PRO A 423 -23.67 -3.27 -2.68
N ALA A 424 -23.16 -3.33 -1.46
CA ALA A 424 -22.41 -2.25 -0.86
C ALA A 424 -21.07 -2.06 -1.61
N PRO A 425 -20.53 -0.83 -1.73
CA PRO A 425 -19.25 -0.62 -2.37
C PRO A 425 -18.14 -1.33 -1.60
N HIS A 426 -17.30 -2.07 -2.31
CA HIS A 426 -16.22 -2.89 -1.77
C HIS A 426 -14.97 -2.10 -1.39
N PRO A 427 -14.11 -2.54 -0.45
CA PRO A 427 -12.81 -1.93 -0.20
C PRO A 427 -11.92 -1.83 -1.45
N LEU A 428 -11.96 -2.85 -2.34
CA LEU A 428 -11.36 -2.76 -3.68
C LEU A 428 -12.07 -1.73 -4.55
N SER A 429 -13.42 -1.70 -4.53
CA SER A 429 -14.16 -0.67 -5.24
C SER A 429 -13.95 0.71 -4.62
N GLN A 430 -13.51 0.80 -3.39
CA GLN A 430 -13.12 2.06 -2.76
C GLN A 430 -11.69 2.46 -3.15
N ARG A 431 -10.71 1.54 -3.22
CA ARG A 431 -9.43 1.78 -3.90
C ARG A 431 -9.63 1.97 -5.41
N LEU A 432 -10.51 1.17 -6.06
CA LEU A 432 -10.96 1.34 -7.44
C LEU A 432 -11.88 2.56 -7.61
N ALA A 433 -12.73 2.88 -6.62
CA ALA A 433 -13.56 4.06 -6.58
C ALA A 433 -12.75 5.29 -6.22
N PHE A 434 -11.62 5.17 -5.54
CA PHE A 434 -10.65 6.23 -5.37
C PHE A 434 -10.21 6.75 -6.76
N GLY A 435 -9.85 5.87 -7.68
CA GLY A 435 -9.62 6.21 -9.07
C GLY A 435 -10.87 6.64 -9.82
N LYS A 436 -12.03 6.03 -9.58
CA LYS A 436 -13.30 6.33 -10.25
C LYS A 436 -14.04 7.53 -9.67
N LEU A 437 -14.12 7.68 -8.35
CA LEU A 437 -14.80 8.80 -7.67
C LEU A 437 -14.07 10.12 -7.89
N VAL A 438 -12.76 10.12 -7.83
CA VAL A 438 -11.97 11.33 -8.05
C VAL A 438 -11.98 11.76 -9.53
N ARG A 439 -12.15 10.81 -10.46
CA ARG A 439 -12.17 11.09 -11.90
C ARG A 439 -13.57 11.11 -12.55
N GLY A 440 -14.58 10.58 -11.89
CA GLY A 440 -15.93 10.37 -12.44
C GLY A 440 -17.05 11.28 -11.91
N SER A 441 -16.82 12.08 -10.89
CA SER A 441 -17.81 13.04 -10.43
C SER A 441 -17.71 14.39 -11.14
N ALA A 442 -17.92 14.39 -12.47
CA ALA A 442 -18.66 15.50 -13.03
C ALA A 442 -20.10 15.32 -12.50
N LEU A 443 -20.46 16.07 -11.47
CA LEU A 443 -21.84 16.24 -11.05
C LEU A 443 -22.65 16.67 -12.28
N PRO A 444 -23.85 16.12 -12.53
CA PRO A 444 -24.75 16.71 -13.50
C PRO A 444 -25.05 18.15 -13.06
N GLN A 445 -24.97 19.08 -14.02
CA GLN A 445 -25.39 20.47 -13.87
C GLN A 445 -26.84 20.56 -13.44
#